data_a618cf6f5d47ca5f5ba4dbd71f4a1baf
#
_entry.id   a618cf6f5d47ca5f5ba4dbd71f4a1baf
#
_cell.length_a   1.000
_cell.length_b   1.000
_cell.length_c   1.000
_cell.angle_alpha   90.00
_cell.angle_beta   90.00
_cell.angle_gamma   90.00
#
_symmetry.space_group_name_H-M   'P 1'
#
loop_
_entity.id
_entity.type
_entity.pdbx_description
1 polymer ?
#
loop_
_entity_poly.entity_id
_entity_poly.type
_entity_poly.pdbx_seq_one_letter_code
_entity_poly.pdbx_strand_id
1 'polypeptide(L)'
;MRGESLLPLEGIPMSLKDNISTKGIETTCCSKILQGYTPIYNATVWDLLQNQNAVLLGKTNMDEFAMGSSSETSCFGGSFNPHNPNHVAGGSSGGAASCVSGNIAVFGLGSDTGGSIRQPASFCGVVGLKPTYGTVSRYGLIAYASSFDQIGPITTSVEDAALVFDAIAQHDPMDSTSQGKKESASASLTKEIKGMKIGIVKEYFEGINEDVRTAMEKSIETYRQLGAEIVECSIPEIKYGLPVYYILACAEASSNLGRYDGIRYGYKVPHYEDINEMICKTRSEGFGAEVKHRILLGTYVLSAGYYDAYYKKAQQARTLIKQDFERAFAHYD
;
A
#
# COMPACT_ATOMS: atom_id res chain seq x y z
N MET A 1 32.27 0.63 24.96
CA MET A 1 31.40 1.19 23.91
C MET A 1 32.31 1.57 22.78
N ARG A 2 32.15 0.95 21.61
CA ARG A 2 32.95 1.28 20.41
C ARG A 2 32.41 2.62 19.93
N GLY A 3 33.29 3.60 19.66
CA GLY A 3 32.93 4.96 19.23
C GLY A 3 32.45 5.05 17.76
N GLU A 4 31.70 4.07 17.30
CA GLU A 4 31.03 4.08 16.00
C GLU A 4 29.68 4.77 16.15
N SER A 5 29.34 5.69 15.27
CA SER A 5 28.01 6.30 15.25
C SER A 5 26.99 5.24 14.89
N LEU A 6 25.93 5.10 15.70
CA LEU A 6 24.80 4.20 15.39
C LEU A 6 24.12 4.60 14.09
N LEU A 7 23.67 3.61 13.33
CA LEU A 7 22.82 3.84 12.16
C LEU A 7 21.41 4.29 12.62
N PRO A 8 20.69 5.09 11.82
CA PRO A 8 19.40 5.67 12.23
C PRO A 8 18.35 4.66 12.70
N LEU A 9 18.36 3.45 12.16
CA LEU A 9 17.38 2.39 12.50
C LEU A 9 18.03 1.19 13.23
N GLU A 10 19.25 1.35 13.74
CA GLU A 10 19.99 0.25 14.37
C GLU A 10 19.29 -0.25 15.65
N GLY A 11 19.01 -1.54 15.67
CA GLY A 11 18.35 -2.21 16.79
C GLY A 11 16.85 -1.90 16.92
N ILE A 12 16.27 -1.12 15.99
CA ILE A 12 14.84 -0.73 16.08
C ILE A 12 13.95 -1.89 15.62
N PRO A 13 13.00 -2.36 16.49
CA PRO A 13 12.09 -3.43 16.14
C PRO A 13 11.01 -2.97 15.16
N MET A 14 10.80 -3.78 14.10
CA MET A 14 9.89 -3.45 13.01
C MET A 14 9.13 -4.67 12.49
N SER A 15 8.10 -4.42 11.68
CA SER A 15 7.29 -5.44 11.04
C SER A 15 7.20 -5.24 9.52
N LEU A 16 7.02 -6.34 8.77
CA LEU A 16 6.81 -6.32 7.32
C LEU A 16 5.46 -6.90 6.94
N LYS A 17 4.71 -6.19 6.10
CA LYS A 17 3.50 -6.73 5.48
C LYS A 17 3.78 -8.02 4.72
N ASP A 18 2.87 -8.98 4.79
CA ASP A 18 3.11 -10.33 4.29
C ASP A 18 3.09 -10.48 2.75
N ASN A 19 3.10 -9.40 2.01
CA ASN A 19 3.39 -9.38 0.57
C ASN A 19 4.80 -8.87 0.23
N ILE A 20 5.64 -8.59 1.23
CA ILE A 20 7.04 -8.18 1.04
C ILE A 20 7.91 -9.43 1.18
N SER A 21 8.54 -9.87 0.10
CA SER A 21 9.36 -11.07 0.07
C SER A 21 10.54 -10.99 1.03
N THR A 22 10.68 -12.00 1.88
CA THR A 22 11.70 -12.08 2.92
C THR A 22 12.37 -13.45 2.82
N LYS A 23 13.63 -13.48 2.40
CA LYS A 23 14.37 -14.74 2.17
C LYS A 23 14.38 -15.60 3.41
N GLY A 24 13.98 -16.87 3.26
CA GLY A 24 13.96 -17.85 4.35
C GLY A 24 12.80 -17.69 5.34
N ILE A 25 11.90 -16.71 5.13
CA ILE A 25 10.70 -16.50 5.96
C ILE A 25 9.47 -16.62 5.07
N GLU A 26 8.50 -17.40 5.49
CA GLU A 26 7.26 -17.61 4.75
C GLU A 26 6.59 -16.28 4.38
N THR A 27 6.12 -16.18 3.14
CA THR A 27 5.47 -14.99 2.59
C THR A 27 4.23 -15.41 1.80
N THR A 28 3.05 -15.24 2.40
CA THR A 28 1.80 -15.84 1.92
C THR A 28 0.85 -14.86 1.24
N CYS A 29 1.05 -13.56 1.37
CA CYS A 29 0.02 -12.55 1.05
C CYS A 29 -1.32 -12.82 1.76
N CYS A 30 -1.29 -13.52 2.89
CA CYS A 30 -2.45 -13.99 3.64
C CYS A 30 -3.46 -14.76 2.78
N SER A 31 -2.95 -15.55 1.81
CA SER A 31 -3.70 -16.40 0.89
C SER A 31 -3.28 -17.85 1.03
N LYS A 32 -4.24 -18.76 0.96
CA LYS A 32 -3.99 -20.21 0.94
C LYS A 32 -3.14 -20.62 -0.26
N ILE A 33 -3.22 -19.92 -1.38
CA ILE A 33 -2.46 -20.23 -2.60
C ILE A 33 -0.95 -20.13 -2.41
N LEU A 34 -0.48 -19.32 -1.45
CA LEU A 34 0.94 -19.14 -1.12
C LEU A 34 1.34 -19.74 0.24
N GLN A 35 0.47 -20.48 0.91
CA GLN A 35 0.87 -21.19 2.14
C GLN A 35 2.04 -22.12 1.86
N GLY A 36 3.06 -22.08 2.73
CA GLY A 36 4.31 -22.82 2.59
C GLY A 36 5.33 -22.18 1.65
N TYR A 37 5.00 -21.07 0.98
CA TYR A 37 5.95 -20.41 0.10
C TYR A 37 6.98 -19.60 0.89
N THR A 38 8.23 -19.98 0.74
CA THR A 38 9.39 -19.28 1.33
C THR A 38 10.24 -18.69 0.21
N PRO A 39 10.35 -17.36 0.13
CA PRO A 39 11.15 -16.68 -0.89
C PRO A 39 12.64 -17.06 -0.79
N ILE A 40 13.29 -17.19 -1.96
CA ILE A 40 14.74 -17.43 -2.07
C ILE A 40 15.56 -16.13 -2.16
N TYR A 41 14.89 -14.97 -2.18
CA TYR A 41 15.47 -13.63 -2.26
C TYR A 41 14.68 -12.66 -1.38
N ASN A 42 15.31 -11.55 -1.05
CA ASN A 42 14.67 -10.46 -0.32
C ASN A 42 14.05 -9.44 -1.26
N ALA A 43 13.03 -8.74 -0.78
CA ALA A 43 12.67 -7.45 -1.34
C ALA A 43 13.77 -6.42 -1.04
N THR A 44 14.05 -5.51 -1.98
CA THR A 44 15.06 -4.46 -1.82
C THR A 44 14.89 -3.66 -0.55
N VAL A 45 13.65 -3.33 -0.19
CA VAL A 45 13.37 -2.59 1.05
C VAL A 45 13.82 -3.35 2.31
N TRP A 46 13.76 -4.68 2.29
CA TRP A 46 14.23 -5.47 3.42
C TRP A 46 15.76 -5.54 3.45
N ASP A 47 16.44 -5.70 2.32
CA ASP A 47 17.90 -5.61 2.28
C ASP A 47 18.41 -4.26 2.78
N LEU A 48 17.75 -3.16 2.39
CA LEU A 48 18.08 -1.82 2.87
C LEU A 48 17.90 -1.68 4.38
N LEU A 49 16.82 -2.22 4.96
CA LEU A 49 16.60 -2.19 6.41
C LEU A 49 17.54 -3.12 7.18
N GLN A 50 17.91 -4.27 6.61
CA GLN A 50 18.97 -5.10 7.19
C GLN A 50 20.32 -4.37 7.24
N ASN A 51 20.65 -3.60 6.20
CA ASN A 51 21.85 -2.76 6.17
C ASN A 51 21.81 -1.61 7.21
N GLN A 52 20.62 -1.26 7.72
CA GLN A 52 20.43 -0.36 8.87
C GLN A 52 20.45 -1.09 10.22
N ASN A 53 20.67 -2.40 10.25
CA ASN A 53 20.57 -3.25 11.44
C ASN A 53 19.20 -3.18 12.13
N ALA A 54 18.10 -2.94 11.39
CA ALA A 54 16.75 -3.00 11.91
C ALA A 54 16.38 -4.45 12.31
N VAL A 55 15.56 -4.62 13.35
CA VAL A 55 15.20 -5.93 13.90
C VAL A 55 13.80 -6.32 13.43
N LEU A 56 13.71 -7.32 12.56
CA LEU A 56 12.42 -7.85 12.10
C LEU A 56 11.75 -8.69 13.21
N LEU A 57 10.60 -8.25 13.69
CA LEU A 57 9.77 -9.01 14.63
C LEU A 57 8.94 -10.09 13.93
N GLY A 58 8.49 -9.83 12.70
CA GLY A 58 7.71 -10.79 11.92
C GLY A 58 6.95 -10.17 10.75
N LYS A 59 6.18 -11.04 10.09
CA LYS A 59 5.28 -10.68 8.99
C LYS A 59 3.91 -10.30 9.55
N THR A 60 3.28 -9.27 8.98
CA THR A 60 1.98 -8.79 9.45
C THR A 60 0.84 -9.18 8.54
N ASN A 61 -0.31 -9.47 9.16
CA ASN A 61 -1.56 -9.81 8.49
C ASN A 61 -2.03 -8.70 7.53
N MET A 62 -2.78 -9.09 6.52
CA MET A 62 -3.25 -8.19 5.47
C MET A 62 -4.49 -8.76 4.78
N ASP A 63 -5.23 -7.94 4.05
CA ASP A 63 -6.19 -8.48 3.08
C ASP A 63 -5.49 -9.34 2.03
N GLU A 64 -6.12 -10.43 1.63
CA GLU A 64 -5.55 -11.38 0.67
C GLU A 64 -5.06 -10.69 -0.61
N PHE A 65 -3.78 -10.87 -0.95
CA PHE A 65 -3.09 -10.21 -2.08
C PHE A 65 -3.28 -8.68 -2.15
N ALA A 66 -3.41 -8.03 -0.99
CA ALA A 66 -3.67 -6.60 -0.88
C ALA A 66 -5.03 -6.16 -1.47
N MET A 67 -5.98 -7.08 -1.62
CA MET A 67 -7.31 -6.88 -2.20
C MET A 67 -8.37 -6.81 -1.10
N GLY A 68 -8.56 -5.63 -0.55
CA GLY A 68 -9.53 -5.35 0.50
C GLY A 68 -9.25 -4.00 1.14
N SER A 69 -10.01 -3.69 2.19
CA SER A 69 -9.90 -2.44 2.93
C SER A 69 -10.17 -2.59 4.43
N SER A 70 -10.31 -3.83 4.92
CA SER A 70 -10.68 -4.13 6.31
C SER A 70 -9.80 -5.18 6.98
N SER A 71 -8.93 -5.85 6.23
CA SER A 71 -8.15 -7.04 6.63
C SER A 71 -9.00 -8.27 6.94
N GLU A 72 -10.27 -8.29 6.52
CA GLU A 72 -11.17 -9.43 6.75
C GLU A 72 -11.00 -10.55 5.73
N THR A 73 -10.39 -10.28 4.57
CA THR A 73 -10.22 -11.26 3.48
C THR A 73 -9.03 -12.19 3.71
N SER A 74 -8.24 -12.00 4.76
CA SER A 74 -7.12 -12.86 5.12
C SER A 74 -7.55 -14.29 5.42
N CYS A 75 -6.80 -15.28 4.92
CA CYS A 75 -7.01 -16.68 5.28
C CYS A 75 -6.67 -17.01 6.75
N PHE A 76 -6.02 -16.09 7.48
CA PHE A 76 -5.69 -16.20 8.89
C PHE A 76 -6.69 -15.50 9.82
N GLY A 77 -7.75 -14.91 9.26
CA GLY A 77 -8.71 -14.08 10.00
C GLY A 77 -8.37 -12.60 9.98
N GLY A 78 -9.25 -11.77 10.54
CA GLY A 78 -9.14 -10.31 10.50
C GLY A 78 -8.08 -9.73 11.41
N SER A 79 -7.71 -8.47 11.14
CA SER A 79 -6.92 -7.65 12.07
C SER A 79 -7.84 -6.69 12.81
N PHE A 80 -7.66 -6.60 14.12
CA PHE A 80 -8.49 -5.74 14.97
C PHE A 80 -7.83 -4.39 15.23
N ASN A 81 -8.66 -3.36 15.42
CA ASN A 81 -8.19 -2.03 15.78
C ASN A 81 -7.79 -2.02 17.27
N PRO A 82 -6.54 -1.64 17.61
CA PRO A 82 -6.09 -1.63 19.02
C PRO A 82 -6.86 -0.66 19.93
N HIS A 83 -7.44 0.41 19.35
CA HIS A 83 -8.25 1.37 20.15
C HIS A 83 -9.64 0.83 20.46
N ASN A 84 -10.20 -0.03 19.59
CA ASN A 84 -11.48 -0.68 19.81
C ASN A 84 -11.54 -2.02 19.05
N PRO A 85 -11.43 -3.16 19.75
CA PRO A 85 -11.43 -4.48 19.11
C PRO A 85 -12.72 -4.86 18.35
N ASN A 86 -13.80 -4.08 18.53
CA ASN A 86 -15.05 -4.27 17.77
C ASN A 86 -15.04 -3.56 16.40
N HIS A 87 -13.97 -2.84 16.10
CA HIS A 87 -13.77 -2.17 14.80
C HIS A 87 -12.62 -2.81 14.04
N VAL A 88 -12.69 -2.72 12.71
CA VAL A 88 -11.63 -3.18 11.82
C VAL A 88 -10.40 -2.28 11.95
N ALA A 89 -9.21 -2.85 11.74
CA ALA A 89 -7.97 -2.10 11.65
C ALA A 89 -7.85 -1.29 10.35
N GLY A 90 -8.73 -1.55 9.40
CA GLY A 90 -8.57 -1.12 8.03
C GLY A 90 -7.67 -2.09 7.24
N GLY A 91 -7.38 -1.74 6.00
CA GLY A 91 -6.59 -2.59 5.10
C GLY A 91 -6.19 -1.89 3.79
N SER A 92 -5.37 -2.56 3.06
CA SER A 92 -4.91 -3.96 3.22
C SER A 92 -3.71 -4.12 4.19
N SER A 93 -3.07 -3.07 4.69
CA SER A 93 -1.95 -3.15 5.67
C SER A 93 -2.44 -3.07 7.12
N GLY A 94 -3.59 -3.70 7.43
CA GLY A 94 -4.22 -3.61 8.76
C GLY A 94 -3.33 -4.17 9.87
N GLY A 95 -2.68 -5.31 9.65
CA GLY A 95 -1.76 -5.89 10.63
C GLY A 95 -0.56 -5.00 10.94
N ALA A 96 0.00 -4.30 9.93
CA ALA A 96 1.11 -3.37 10.14
C ALA A 96 0.65 -2.14 10.95
N ALA A 97 -0.52 -1.58 10.63
CA ALA A 97 -1.08 -0.45 11.37
C ALA A 97 -1.43 -0.82 12.81
N SER A 98 -2.07 -1.99 13.03
CA SER A 98 -2.38 -2.50 14.37
C SER A 98 -1.13 -2.75 15.19
N CYS A 99 -0.08 -3.30 14.57
CA CYS A 99 1.18 -3.61 15.24
C CYS A 99 1.87 -2.34 15.77
N VAL A 100 1.89 -1.28 14.97
CA VAL A 100 2.46 0.02 15.38
C VAL A 100 1.57 0.71 16.42
N SER A 101 0.27 0.80 16.17
CA SER A 101 -0.70 1.42 17.06
C SER A 101 -0.74 0.71 18.43
N GLY A 102 -0.59 -0.62 18.45
CA GLY A 102 -0.55 -1.44 19.66
C GLY A 102 0.82 -1.48 20.34
N ASN A 103 1.80 -0.68 19.91
CA ASN A 103 3.17 -0.64 20.44
C ASN A 103 3.91 -1.99 20.42
N ILE A 104 3.60 -2.86 19.46
CA ILE A 104 4.29 -4.14 19.27
C ILE A 104 5.59 -3.90 18.45
N ALA A 105 5.54 -3.05 17.46
CA ALA A 105 6.68 -2.61 16.66
C ALA A 105 6.77 -1.09 16.66
N VAL A 106 7.99 -0.54 16.56
CA VAL A 106 8.21 0.92 16.46
C VAL A 106 7.73 1.44 15.12
N PHE A 107 7.97 0.67 14.05
CA PHE A 107 7.44 0.96 12.72
C PHE A 107 7.09 -0.32 11.96
N GLY A 108 6.28 -0.17 10.92
CA GLY A 108 5.97 -1.23 9.98
C GLY A 108 6.13 -0.77 8.54
N LEU A 109 6.42 -1.69 7.62
CA LEU A 109 6.26 -1.45 6.19
C LEU A 109 4.95 -2.05 5.69
N GLY A 110 4.16 -1.23 5.01
CA GLY A 110 2.97 -1.61 4.28
C GLY A 110 3.13 -1.48 2.77
N SER A 111 2.07 -1.79 2.04
CA SER A 111 1.93 -1.47 0.61
C SER A 111 0.61 -0.77 0.36
N ASP A 112 0.59 0.17 -0.58
CA ASP A 112 -0.57 1.00 -0.92
C ASP A 112 -0.78 0.99 -2.43
N THR A 113 -1.96 0.55 -2.86
CA THR A 113 -2.41 0.53 -4.25
C THR A 113 -3.53 1.54 -4.46
N GLY A 114 -4.44 1.63 -3.49
CA GLY A 114 -5.60 2.53 -3.50
C GLY A 114 -5.96 3.05 -2.10
N GLY A 115 -4.98 3.15 -1.18
CA GLY A 115 -5.19 3.60 0.20
C GLY A 115 -4.68 2.64 1.27
N SER A 116 -4.08 1.51 0.87
CA SER A 116 -3.80 0.39 1.78
C SER A 116 -2.68 0.60 2.82
N ILE A 117 -2.02 1.75 2.86
CA ILE A 117 -1.21 2.26 3.98
C ILE A 117 -1.97 3.34 4.72
N ARG A 118 -2.48 4.34 3.98
CA ARG A 118 -3.08 5.57 4.51
C ARG A 118 -4.35 5.31 5.29
N GLN A 119 -5.24 4.47 4.75
CA GLN A 119 -6.53 4.18 5.36
C GLN A 119 -6.39 3.40 6.67
N PRO A 120 -5.66 2.25 6.75
CA PRO A 120 -5.47 1.56 8.03
C PRO A 120 -4.68 2.39 9.04
N ALA A 121 -3.71 3.22 8.61
CA ALA A 121 -3.03 4.15 9.50
C ALA A 121 -4.00 5.17 10.11
N SER A 122 -4.90 5.74 9.31
CA SER A 122 -5.97 6.64 9.78
C SER A 122 -6.89 5.96 10.79
N PHE A 123 -7.33 4.72 10.51
CA PHE A 123 -8.22 3.97 11.39
C PHE A 123 -7.56 3.59 12.73
N CYS A 124 -6.27 3.31 12.71
CA CYS A 124 -5.49 2.95 13.89
C CYS A 124 -4.81 4.15 14.59
N GLY A 125 -5.03 5.39 14.13
CA GLY A 125 -4.49 6.59 14.77
C GLY A 125 -2.97 6.71 14.70
N VAL A 126 -2.36 6.25 13.59
CA VAL A 126 -0.91 6.30 13.33
C VAL A 126 -0.63 7.02 12.00
N VAL A 127 0.64 7.33 11.74
CA VAL A 127 1.08 7.98 10.51
C VAL A 127 1.34 6.92 9.42
N GLY A 128 0.71 7.08 8.26
CA GLY A 128 0.95 6.23 7.09
C GLY A 128 1.41 7.07 5.89
N LEU A 129 2.63 6.85 5.44
CA LEU A 129 3.18 7.54 4.28
C LEU A 129 3.11 6.64 3.04
N LYS A 130 2.34 7.06 2.03
CA LYS A 130 2.44 6.52 0.68
C LYS A 130 3.37 7.43 -0.16
N PRO A 131 4.60 6.99 -0.45
CA PRO A 131 5.51 7.77 -1.27
C PRO A 131 5.01 7.96 -2.71
N THR A 132 5.60 8.89 -3.43
CA THR A 132 5.42 9.02 -4.87
C THR A 132 5.82 7.73 -5.57
N TYR A 133 5.03 7.29 -6.56
CA TYR A 133 5.28 6.08 -7.31
C TYR A 133 6.70 6.04 -7.88
N GLY A 134 7.38 4.92 -7.65
CA GLY A 134 8.77 4.70 -8.09
C GLY A 134 9.85 5.26 -7.16
N THR A 135 9.53 6.00 -6.10
CA THR A 135 10.57 6.46 -5.15
C THR A 135 11.10 5.36 -4.25
N VAL A 136 10.31 4.34 -3.96
CA VAL A 136 10.71 3.13 -3.24
C VAL A 136 10.60 1.95 -4.20
N SER A 137 11.63 1.11 -4.27
CA SER A 137 11.65 -0.06 -5.13
C SER A 137 10.51 -1.03 -4.79
N ARG A 138 9.91 -1.60 -5.83
CA ARG A 138 8.91 -2.68 -5.74
C ARG A 138 9.51 -4.06 -5.98
N TYR A 139 10.83 -4.17 -6.19
CA TYR A 139 11.47 -5.48 -6.31
C TYR A 139 11.25 -6.31 -5.06
N GLY A 140 10.70 -7.51 -5.24
CA GLY A 140 10.31 -8.40 -4.15
C GLY A 140 8.97 -8.09 -3.48
N LEU A 141 8.24 -7.04 -3.90
CA LEU A 141 6.83 -6.86 -3.56
C LEU A 141 5.99 -7.79 -4.43
N ILE A 142 5.17 -8.63 -3.81
CA ILE A 142 4.19 -9.45 -4.54
C ILE A 142 3.10 -8.53 -5.04
N ALA A 143 2.97 -8.45 -6.37
CA ALA A 143 2.17 -7.44 -7.03
C ALA A 143 0.65 -7.72 -6.94
N TYR A 144 -0.10 -6.68 -6.59
CA TYR A 144 -1.53 -6.58 -6.86
C TYR A 144 -1.75 -5.86 -8.20
N ALA A 145 -1.44 -4.58 -8.28
CA ALA A 145 -1.57 -3.75 -9.49
C ALA A 145 -0.28 -2.95 -9.73
N SER A 146 0.54 -3.43 -10.64
CA SER A 146 1.93 -2.98 -10.83
C SER A 146 2.07 -1.50 -11.15
N SER A 147 1.04 -0.86 -11.75
CA SER A 147 1.07 0.58 -12.06
C SER A 147 0.59 1.47 -10.91
N PHE A 148 0.23 0.89 -9.76
CA PHE A 148 -0.24 1.59 -8.57
C PHE A 148 0.54 1.25 -7.31
N ASP A 149 0.96 -0.01 -7.15
CA ASP A 149 1.57 -0.53 -5.92
C ASP A 149 2.78 0.29 -5.49
N GLN A 150 2.82 0.66 -4.22
CA GLN A 150 3.92 1.38 -3.61
C GLN A 150 4.13 0.92 -2.17
N ILE A 151 5.38 0.65 -1.78
CA ILE A 151 5.75 0.38 -0.38
C ILE A 151 5.95 1.69 0.35
N GLY A 152 5.58 1.73 1.63
CA GLY A 152 5.82 2.87 2.48
C GLY A 152 5.71 2.55 3.98
N PRO A 153 6.21 3.46 4.84
CA PRO A 153 6.22 3.28 6.27
C PRO A 153 4.87 3.57 6.94
N ILE A 154 4.66 2.89 8.07
CA ILE A 154 3.64 3.16 9.07
C ILE A 154 4.37 3.37 10.40
N THR A 155 4.14 4.50 11.06
CA THR A 155 4.89 4.95 12.24
C THR A 155 3.97 5.73 13.20
N THR A 156 4.46 6.10 14.39
CA THR A 156 3.71 6.92 15.33
C THR A 156 3.92 8.42 15.13
N SER A 157 5.00 8.84 14.42
CA SER A 157 5.31 10.24 14.14
C SER A 157 5.68 10.47 12.67
N VAL A 158 5.58 11.72 12.22
CA VAL A 158 6.00 12.13 10.88
C VAL A 158 7.53 12.05 10.75
N GLU A 159 8.24 12.38 11.82
CA GLU A 159 9.70 12.31 11.91
C GLU A 159 10.20 10.88 11.67
N ASP A 160 9.57 9.89 12.33
CA ASP A 160 9.91 8.48 12.12
C ASP A 160 9.57 8.02 10.70
N ALA A 161 8.43 8.47 10.15
CA ALA A 161 8.05 8.16 8.77
C ALA A 161 9.10 8.68 7.78
N ALA A 162 9.64 9.89 8.00
CA ALA A 162 10.68 10.48 7.17
C ALA A 162 12.02 9.72 7.30
N LEU A 163 12.42 9.31 8.51
CA LEU A 163 13.62 8.51 8.73
C LEU A 163 13.54 7.14 8.05
N VAL A 164 12.43 6.44 8.21
CA VAL A 164 12.23 5.13 7.56
C VAL A 164 12.16 5.28 6.04
N PHE A 165 11.45 6.31 5.54
CA PHE A 165 11.40 6.61 4.11
C PHE A 165 12.80 6.87 3.56
N ASP A 166 13.61 7.66 4.24
CA ASP A 166 14.99 7.95 3.81
C ASP A 166 15.86 6.70 3.71
N ALA A 167 15.64 5.72 4.58
CA ALA A 167 16.36 4.46 4.54
C ALA A 167 15.98 3.58 3.34
N ILE A 168 14.70 3.56 2.94
CA ILE A 168 14.19 2.65 1.90
C ILE A 168 14.05 3.28 0.50
N ALA A 169 14.07 4.61 0.38
CA ALA A 169 13.86 5.34 -0.88
C ALA A 169 15.18 5.52 -1.66
N GLN A 170 15.69 4.42 -2.21
CA GLN A 170 16.91 4.39 -3.02
C GLN A 170 16.59 3.90 -4.44
N HIS A 171 17.42 4.32 -5.40
CA HIS A 171 17.32 3.81 -6.77
C HIS A 171 17.72 2.32 -6.80
N ASP A 172 16.89 1.52 -7.46
CA ASP A 172 17.11 0.08 -7.60
C ASP A 172 17.05 -0.34 -9.07
N PRO A 173 18.15 -0.83 -9.65
CA PRO A 173 18.16 -1.32 -11.03
C PRO A 173 17.30 -2.57 -11.26
N MET A 174 16.88 -3.26 -10.20
CA MET A 174 16.00 -4.43 -10.28
C MET A 174 14.53 -4.06 -10.47
N ASP A 175 14.15 -2.79 -10.25
CA ASP A 175 12.82 -2.26 -10.55
C ASP A 175 12.94 -1.18 -11.64
N SER A 176 12.51 -1.48 -12.85
CA SER A 176 12.58 -0.56 -14.00
C SER A 176 11.82 0.76 -13.81
N THR A 177 10.95 0.84 -12.81
CA THR A 177 10.21 2.06 -12.46
C THR A 177 10.84 2.82 -11.31
N SER A 178 11.91 2.29 -10.69
CA SER A 178 12.57 2.92 -9.56
C SER A 178 13.28 4.21 -9.97
N GLN A 179 13.00 5.27 -9.24
CA GLN A 179 13.64 6.58 -9.40
C GLN A 179 14.49 6.97 -8.19
N GLY A 180 14.21 6.34 -7.04
CA GLY A 180 14.77 6.76 -5.75
C GLY A 180 14.26 8.13 -5.31
N LYS A 181 14.73 8.61 -4.16
CA LYS A 181 14.44 9.97 -3.67
C LYS A 181 15.42 10.97 -4.26
N LYS A 182 14.97 12.21 -4.43
CA LYS A 182 15.83 13.34 -4.86
C LYS A 182 16.50 14.02 -3.67
N GLU A 183 15.82 14.08 -2.52
CA GLU A 183 16.22 14.79 -1.32
C GLU A 183 15.91 13.94 -0.07
N SER A 184 16.56 14.24 1.04
CA SER A 184 16.27 13.62 2.32
C SER A 184 14.99 14.20 2.90
N ALA A 185 14.00 13.36 3.16
CA ALA A 185 12.74 13.77 3.76
C ALA A 185 12.94 14.22 5.22
N SER A 186 13.78 13.53 6.00
CA SER A 186 14.05 13.90 7.39
C SER A 186 14.79 15.23 7.51
N ALA A 187 15.67 15.55 6.56
CA ALA A 187 16.36 16.85 6.53
C ALA A 187 15.45 17.99 6.04
N SER A 188 14.38 17.67 5.30
CA SER A 188 13.43 18.64 4.75
C SER A 188 12.26 18.95 5.70
N LEU A 189 12.17 18.29 6.85
CA LEU A 189 11.11 18.57 7.82
C LEU A 189 11.28 19.98 8.39
N THR A 190 10.20 20.75 8.35
CA THR A 190 10.14 22.09 8.88
C THR A 190 8.87 22.29 9.71
N LYS A 191 8.93 23.17 10.71
CA LYS A 191 7.76 23.68 11.43
C LYS A 191 7.27 25.00 10.84
N GLU A 192 8.00 25.57 9.89
CA GLU A 192 7.68 26.85 9.25
C GLU A 192 6.81 26.60 8.02
N ILE A 193 5.53 26.92 8.15
CA ILE A 193 4.52 26.76 7.08
C ILE A 193 3.85 28.09 6.70
N LYS A 194 4.36 29.21 7.26
CA LYS A 194 3.82 30.52 6.99
C LYS A 194 3.94 30.88 5.51
N GLY A 195 2.82 31.22 4.90
CA GLY A 195 2.72 31.55 3.48
C GLY A 195 2.62 30.36 2.54
N MET A 196 2.69 29.12 3.05
CA MET A 196 2.40 27.91 2.27
C MET A 196 0.92 27.94 1.83
N LYS A 197 0.64 27.65 0.56
CA LYS A 197 -0.71 27.61 0.00
C LYS A 197 -1.25 26.19 0.02
N ILE A 198 -2.28 25.97 0.83
CA ILE A 198 -2.92 24.64 0.97
C ILE A 198 -4.27 24.66 0.26
N GLY A 199 -4.37 23.90 -0.83
CA GLY A 199 -5.61 23.70 -1.57
C GLY A 199 -6.52 22.68 -0.87
N ILE A 200 -7.73 23.09 -0.52
CA ILE A 200 -8.76 22.21 0.05
C ILE A 200 -9.68 21.75 -1.07
N VAL A 201 -9.58 20.48 -1.42
CA VAL A 201 -10.36 19.87 -2.51
C VAL A 201 -11.80 19.64 -2.03
N LYS A 202 -12.74 20.45 -2.53
CA LYS A 202 -14.15 20.43 -2.08
C LYS A 202 -14.83 19.08 -2.31
N GLU A 203 -14.49 18.36 -3.38
CA GLU A 203 -15.05 17.06 -3.72
C GLU A 203 -14.74 15.98 -2.66
N TYR A 204 -13.68 16.15 -1.87
CA TYR A 204 -13.35 15.22 -0.79
C TYR A 204 -14.22 15.35 0.45
N PHE A 205 -14.99 16.45 0.54
CA PHE A 205 -15.95 16.69 1.62
C PHE A 205 -17.37 16.22 1.28
N GLU A 206 -17.60 15.74 0.06
CA GLU A 206 -18.89 15.20 -0.34
C GLU A 206 -19.11 13.81 0.26
N GLY A 207 -20.21 13.64 1.00
CA GLY A 207 -20.63 12.35 1.55
C GLY A 207 -19.77 11.78 2.68
N ILE A 208 -18.81 12.54 3.25
CA ILE A 208 -18.04 12.11 4.41
C ILE A 208 -18.88 12.18 5.69
N ASN A 209 -18.54 11.31 6.67
CA ASN A 209 -19.14 11.32 7.99
C ASN A 209 -18.84 12.65 8.71
N GLU A 210 -19.80 13.11 9.53
CA GLU A 210 -19.71 14.40 10.24
C GLU A 210 -18.52 14.46 11.22
N ASP A 211 -18.20 13.35 11.89
CA ASP A 211 -17.04 13.26 12.78
C ASP A 211 -15.73 13.48 12.01
N VAL A 212 -15.62 12.90 10.79
CA VAL A 212 -14.47 13.07 9.90
C VAL A 212 -14.40 14.52 9.40
N ARG A 213 -15.54 15.10 9.00
CA ARG A 213 -15.65 16.51 8.61
C ARG A 213 -15.11 17.43 9.70
N THR A 214 -15.61 17.26 10.92
CA THR A 214 -15.21 18.05 12.09
C THR A 214 -13.70 17.95 12.35
N ALA A 215 -13.12 16.75 12.25
CA ALA A 215 -11.69 16.54 12.44
C ALA A 215 -10.85 17.24 11.35
N MET A 216 -11.30 17.18 10.08
CA MET A 216 -10.64 17.85 8.96
C MET A 216 -10.71 19.37 9.09
N GLU A 217 -11.88 19.93 9.42
CA GLU A 217 -12.08 21.37 9.62
C GLU A 217 -11.19 21.91 10.76
N LYS A 218 -11.07 21.15 11.86
CA LYS A 218 -10.15 21.49 12.95
C LYS A 218 -8.69 21.49 12.51
N SER A 219 -8.30 20.53 11.68
CA SER A 219 -6.94 20.45 11.11
C SER A 219 -6.66 21.64 10.20
N ILE A 220 -7.61 22.01 9.32
CA ILE A 220 -7.53 23.17 8.43
C ILE A 220 -7.36 24.45 9.24
N GLU A 221 -8.15 24.62 10.30
CA GLU A 221 -8.04 25.78 11.18
C GLU A 221 -6.66 25.86 11.88
N THR A 222 -6.11 24.73 12.28
CA THR A 222 -4.75 24.66 12.84
C THR A 222 -3.71 25.16 11.84
N TYR A 223 -3.77 24.72 10.57
CA TYR A 223 -2.87 25.21 9.53
C TYR A 223 -3.02 26.72 9.29
N ARG A 224 -4.26 27.22 9.30
CA ARG A 224 -4.52 28.68 9.17
C ARG A 224 -3.88 29.48 10.32
N GLN A 225 -4.01 28.98 11.56
CA GLN A 225 -3.40 29.62 12.74
C GLN A 225 -1.87 29.58 12.70
N LEU A 226 -1.27 28.57 12.07
CA LEU A 226 0.16 28.48 11.84
C LEU A 226 0.65 29.36 10.67
N GLY A 227 -0.26 30.07 9.99
CA GLY A 227 0.06 31.05 8.97
C GLY A 227 0.04 30.55 7.53
N ALA A 228 -0.48 29.35 7.28
CA ALA A 228 -0.74 28.88 5.92
C ALA A 228 -1.92 29.62 5.28
N GLU A 229 -1.86 29.83 3.98
CA GLU A 229 -2.96 30.33 3.17
C GLU A 229 -3.86 29.16 2.76
N ILE A 230 -5.10 29.14 3.26
CA ILE A 230 -6.06 28.06 2.96
C ILE A 230 -6.97 28.51 1.82
N VAL A 231 -6.97 27.77 0.72
CA VAL A 231 -7.72 28.08 -0.51
C VAL A 231 -8.59 26.89 -0.90
N GLU A 232 -9.87 27.12 -1.18
CA GLU A 232 -10.72 26.06 -1.76
C GLU A 232 -10.32 25.81 -3.22
N CYS A 233 -10.21 24.57 -3.61
CA CYS A 233 -9.92 24.14 -4.97
C CYS A 233 -10.84 23.00 -5.41
N SER A 234 -10.79 22.65 -6.68
CA SER A 234 -11.62 21.60 -7.28
C SER A 234 -10.76 20.66 -8.13
N ILE A 235 -11.04 19.37 -8.00
CA ILE A 235 -10.49 18.28 -8.82
C ILE A 235 -11.68 17.53 -9.45
N PRO A 236 -12.34 18.11 -10.47
CA PRO A 236 -13.65 17.63 -10.92
C PRO A 236 -13.65 16.21 -11.48
N GLU A 237 -12.51 15.75 -12.04
CA GLU A 237 -12.43 14.41 -12.59
C GLU A 237 -12.19 13.33 -11.52
N ILE A 238 -11.99 13.70 -10.24
CA ILE A 238 -11.80 12.74 -9.13
C ILE A 238 -13.02 11.84 -8.91
N LYS A 239 -14.21 12.27 -9.33
CA LYS A 239 -15.45 11.46 -9.34
C LYS A 239 -15.28 10.13 -10.08
N TYR A 240 -14.36 10.07 -11.05
CA TYR A 240 -14.03 8.84 -11.79
C TYR A 240 -12.93 8.02 -11.12
N GLY A 241 -12.33 8.50 -10.03
CA GLY A 241 -11.18 7.86 -9.37
C GLY A 241 -11.46 6.42 -8.98
N LEU A 242 -12.58 6.17 -8.30
CA LEU A 242 -12.94 4.82 -7.85
C LEU A 242 -13.25 3.84 -9.00
N PRO A 243 -14.10 4.17 -9.99
CA PRO A 243 -14.29 3.33 -11.17
C PRO A 243 -13.01 3.05 -11.95
N VAL A 244 -12.18 4.06 -12.18
CA VAL A 244 -10.87 3.92 -12.85
C VAL A 244 -9.96 2.97 -12.09
N TYR A 245 -9.87 3.14 -10.78
CA TYR A 245 -9.08 2.25 -9.92
C TYR A 245 -9.51 0.80 -10.05
N TYR A 246 -10.81 0.48 -9.90
CA TYR A 246 -11.27 -0.90 -9.97
C TYR A 246 -11.05 -1.54 -11.33
N ILE A 247 -11.29 -0.82 -12.43
CA ILE A 247 -11.08 -1.34 -13.78
C ILE A 247 -9.59 -1.67 -13.99
N LEU A 248 -8.70 -0.72 -13.73
CA LEU A 248 -7.27 -0.89 -13.98
C LEU A 248 -6.62 -1.88 -13.02
N ALA A 249 -6.91 -1.76 -11.71
CA ALA A 249 -6.32 -2.64 -10.71
C ALA A 249 -6.77 -4.10 -10.90
N CYS A 250 -8.05 -4.35 -11.22
CA CYS A 250 -8.53 -5.70 -11.49
C CYS A 250 -7.92 -6.27 -12.80
N ALA A 251 -7.78 -5.45 -13.83
CA ALA A 251 -7.11 -5.85 -15.07
C ALA A 251 -5.66 -6.29 -14.81
N GLU A 252 -4.90 -5.49 -14.08
CA GLU A 252 -3.52 -5.81 -13.71
C GLU A 252 -3.44 -7.03 -12.78
N ALA A 253 -4.34 -7.15 -11.80
CA ALA A 253 -4.44 -8.30 -10.92
C ALA A 253 -4.68 -9.60 -11.68
N SER A 254 -5.60 -9.61 -12.63
CA SER A 254 -5.89 -10.81 -13.43
C SER A 254 -4.65 -11.33 -14.17
N SER A 255 -3.81 -10.41 -14.65
CA SER A 255 -2.52 -10.73 -15.28
C SER A 255 -1.48 -11.17 -14.25
N ASN A 256 -1.30 -10.39 -13.17
CA ASN A 256 -0.29 -10.66 -12.14
C ASN A 256 -0.52 -11.99 -11.42
N LEU A 257 -1.78 -12.32 -11.12
CA LEU A 257 -2.12 -13.53 -10.39
C LEU A 257 -2.24 -14.78 -11.30
N GLY A 258 -2.07 -14.64 -12.61
CA GLY A 258 -2.01 -15.74 -13.56
C GLY A 258 -0.85 -16.73 -13.29
N ARG A 259 0.21 -16.27 -12.61
CA ARG A 259 1.39 -17.07 -12.26
C ARG A 259 1.16 -18.11 -11.15
N TYR A 260 0.09 -17.97 -10.37
CA TYR A 260 -0.22 -18.89 -9.28
C TYR A 260 -1.11 -20.01 -9.78
N ASP A 261 -0.47 -21.05 -10.32
CA ASP A 261 -1.10 -22.19 -10.98
C ASP A 261 -0.85 -23.54 -10.26
N GLY A 262 -0.11 -23.50 -9.13
CA GLY A 262 0.27 -24.71 -8.37
C GLY A 262 1.42 -25.52 -8.97
N ILE A 263 2.09 -25.01 -10.03
CA ILE A 263 3.18 -25.75 -10.68
C ILE A 263 4.54 -25.41 -10.03
N ARG A 264 4.83 -24.12 -9.84
CA ARG A 264 6.17 -23.65 -9.46
C ARG A 264 6.34 -23.47 -7.97
N TYR A 265 5.33 -23.01 -7.26
CA TYR A 265 5.37 -22.69 -5.84
C TYR A 265 3.97 -22.51 -5.27
N GLY A 266 3.86 -22.55 -3.94
CA GLY A 266 2.62 -22.41 -3.21
C GLY A 266 1.78 -23.68 -3.16
N TYR A 267 0.50 -23.50 -2.78
CA TYR A 267 -0.45 -24.59 -2.66
C TYR A 267 -0.72 -25.26 -4.01
N LYS A 268 -0.84 -26.56 -3.98
CA LYS A 268 -1.27 -27.41 -5.10
C LYS A 268 -2.27 -28.42 -4.60
N VAL A 269 -3.38 -28.59 -5.30
CA VAL A 269 -4.37 -29.61 -4.97
C VAL A 269 -3.76 -31.01 -5.06
N PRO A 270 -4.01 -31.90 -4.08
CA PRO A 270 -3.36 -33.21 -4.02
C PRO A 270 -3.88 -34.23 -5.05
N HIS A 271 -5.13 -34.10 -5.52
CA HIS A 271 -5.79 -35.05 -6.41
C HIS A 271 -6.39 -34.37 -7.62
N TYR A 272 -5.99 -34.79 -8.81
CA TYR A 272 -6.46 -34.28 -10.11
C TYR A 272 -6.25 -35.34 -11.20
N GLU A 273 -7.03 -35.29 -12.25
CA GLU A 273 -6.95 -36.20 -13.39
C GLU A 273 -6.00 -35.69 -14.47
N ASP A 274 -6.03 -34.37 -14.73
CA ASP A 274 -5.16 -33.71 -15.71
C ASP A 274 -4.65 -32.34 -15.23
N ILE A 275 -3.80 -31.70 -16.03
CA ILE A 275 -3.18 -30.42 -15.72
C ILE A 275 -4.19 -29.28 -15.61
N ASN A 276 -5.25 -29.30 -16.42
CA ASN A 276 -6.28 -28.25 -16.40
C ASN A 276 -7.11 -28.35 -15.12
N GLU A 277 -7.51 -29.56 -14.76
CA GLU A 277 -8.20 -29.80 -13.50
C GLU A 277 -7.33 -29.40 -12.30
N MET A 278 -6.04 -29.76 -12.32
CA MET A 278 -5.10 -29.36 -11.28
C MET A 278 -5.08 -27.83 -11.11
N ILE A 279 -4.89 -27.08 -12.18
CA ILE A 279 -4.84 -25.62 -12.15
C ILE A 279 -6.17 -25.03 -11.66
N CYS A 280 -7.29 -25.49 -12.23
CA CYS A 280 -8.62 -25.02 -11.87
C CYS A 280 -8.95 -25.26 -10.39
N LYS A 281 -8.74 -26.48 -9.88
CA LYS A 281 -8.96 -26.83 -8.48
C LYS A 281 -8.03 -26.05 -7.55
N THR A 282 -6.73 -26.00 -7.85
CA THR A 282 -5.72 -25.27 -7.05
C THR A 282 -6.12 -23.81 -6.88
N ARG A 283 -6.48 -23.14 -7.97
CA ARG A 283 -6.89 -21.73 -7.94
C ARG A 283 -8.24 -21.53 -7.25
N SER A 284 -9.18 -22.46 -7.46
CA SER A 284 -10.50 -22.41 -6.84
C SER A 284 -10.44 -22.56 -5.32
N GLU A 285 -9.58 -23.43 -4.81
CA GLU A 285 -9.41 -23.69 -3.38
C GLU A 285 -8.45 -22.72 -2.71
N GLY A 286 -7.41 -22.29 -3.44
CA GLY A 286 -6.33 -21.46 -2.94
C GLY A 286 -6.64 -19.98 -2.84
N PHE A 287 -7.48 -19.45 -3.75
CA PHE A 287 -7.90 -18.04 -3.71
C PHE A 287 -9.22 -17.85 -2.96
N GLY A 288 -9.29 -16.80 -2.16
CA GLY A 288 -10.49 -16.31 -1.53
C GLY A 288 -11.50 -15.70 -2.52
N ALA A 289 -12.71 -15.41 -2.04
CA ALA A 289 -13.81 -14.95 -2.89
C ALA A 289 -13.52 -13.58 -3.55
N GLU A 290 -12.98 -12.61 -2.80
CA GLU A 290 -12.70 -11.27 -3.30
C GLU A 290 -11.63 -11.30 -4.39
N VAL A 291 -10.55 -12.07 -4.20
CA VAL A 291 -9.50 -12.24 -5.22
C VAL A 291 -10.06 -12.86 -6.49
N LYS A 292 -10.89 -13.89 -6.38
CA LYS A 292 -11.57 -14.52 -7.54
C LYS A 292 -12.45 -13.52 -8.28
N HIS A 293 -13.22 -12.68 -7.57
CA HIS A 293 -14.05 -11.64 -8.18
C HIS A 293 -13.21 -10.65 -8.98
N ARG A 294 -12.09 -10.17 -8.42
CA ARG A 294 -11.21 -9.22 -9.12
C ARG A 294 -10.49 -9.83 -10.31
N ILE A 295 -10.10 -11.10 -10.23
CA ILE A 295 -9.54 -11.82 -11.38
C ILE A 295 -10.55 -11.94 -12.51
N LEU A 296 -11.80 -12.32 -12.19
CA LEU A 296 -12.88 -12.44 -13.18
C LEU A 296 -13.20 -11.09 -13.82
N LEU A 297 -13.36 -10.03 -13.01
CA LEU A 297 -13.58 -8.67 -13.52
C LEU A 297 -12.43 -8.20 -14.40
N GLY A 298 -11.18 -8.41 -13.98
CA GLY A 298 -10.00 -8.05 -14.76
C GLY A 298 -9.93 -8.79 -16.09
N THR A 299 -10.21 -10.09 -16.09
CA THR A 299 -10.25 -10.89 -17.31
C THR A 299 -11.36 -10.39 -18.25
N TYR A 300 -12.52 -10.03 -17.73
CA TYR A 300 -13.62 -9.48 -18.50
C TYR A 300 -13.25 -8.16 -19.17
N VAL A 301 -12.70 -7.20 -18.45
CA VAL A 301 -12.36 -5.88 -19.00
C VAL A 301 -11.20 -5.92 -19.99
N LEU A 302 -10.37 -6.96 -19.95
CA LEU A 302 -9.30 -7.19 -20.93
C LEU A 302 -9.71 -8.03 -22.14
N SER A 303 -10.92 -8.62 -22.13
CA SER A 303 -11.37 -9.49 -23.22
C SER A 303 -11.70 -8.72 -24.49
N ALA A 304 -11.69 -9.44 -25.62
CA ALA A 304 -12.01 -8.88 -26.92
C ALA A 304 -13.41 -8.23 -26.93
N GLY A 305 -13.50 -7.01 -27.45
CA GLY A 305 -14.74 -6.22 -27.49
C GLY A 305 -14.98 -5.35 -26.23
N TYR A 306 -14.36 -5.66 -25.09
CA TYR A 306 -14.50 -4.88 -23.85
C TYR A 306 -13.27 -4.03 -23.52
N TYR A 307 -12.10 -4.38 -24.05
CA TYR A 307 -10.86 -3.64 -23.84
C TYR A 307 -10.97 -2.15 -24.18
N ASP A 308 -11.47 -1.80 -25.37
CA ASP A 308 -11.65 -0.40 -25.78
C ASP A 308 -12.77 0.29 -24.99
N ALA A 309 -13.81 -0.43 -24.61
CA ALA A 309 -14.95 0.12 -23.90
C ALA A 309 -14.66 0.43 -22.44
N TYR A 310 -13.79 -0.33 -21.79
CA TYR A 310 -13.51 -0.22 -20.36
C TYR A 310 -12.05 0.14 -20.06
N TYR A 311 -11.10 -0.75 -20.39
CA TYR A 311 -9.70 -0.58 -20.00
C TYR A 311 -9.08 0.69 -20.60
N LYS A 312 -9.22 0.87 -21.89
CA LYS A 312 -8.70 2.06 -22.60
C LYS A 312 -9.33 3.36 -22.09
N LYS A 313 -10.65 3.36 -21.85
CA LYS A 313 -11.34 4.53 -21.28
C LYS A 313 -10.88 4.83 -19.86
N ALA A 314 -10.65 3.80 -19.04
CA ALA A 314 -10.10 3.99 -17.71
C ALA A 314 -8.68 4.59 -17.74
N GLN A 315 -7.83 4.17 -18.67
CA GLN A 315 -6.51 4.79 -18.87
C GLN A 315 -6.62 6.26 -19.30
N GLN A 316 -7.56 6.60 -20.18
CA GLN A 316 -7.82 7.99 -20.58
C GLN A 316 -8.32 8.84 -19.41
N ALA A 317 -9.28 8.33 -18.62
CA ALA A 317 -9.79 9.01 -17.43
C ALA A 317 -8.71 9.19 -16.36
N ARG A 318 -7.82 8.17 -16.14
CA ARG A 318 -6.64 8.32 -15.28
C ARG A 318 -5.75 9.49 -15.71
N THR A 319 -5.56 9.67 -17.02
CA THR A 319 -4.79 10.80 -17.55
C THR A 319 -5.45 12.14 -17.23
N LEU A 320 -6.78 12.24 -17.35
CA LEU A 320 -7.52 13.47 -17.02
C LEU A 320 -7.42 13.80 -15.52
N ILE A 321 -7.58 12.80 -14.66
CA ILE A 321 -7.40 12.96 -13.20
C ILE A 321 -5.99 13.46 -12.89
N LYS A 322 -4.96 12.88 -13.51
CA LYS A 322 -3.57 13.32 -13.34
C LYS A 322 -3.40 14.79 -13.74
N GLN A 323 -3.96 15.21 -14.87
CA GLN A 323 -3.90 16.60 -15.33
C GLN A 323 -4.61 17.56 -14.39
N ASP A 324 -5.70 17.15 -13.74
CA ASP A 324 -6.36 17.96 -12.71
C ASP A 324 -5.43 18.23 -11.52
N PHE A 325 -4.74 17.19 -11.03
CA PHE A 325 -3.74 17.36 -9.97
C PHE A 325 -2.55 18.22 -10.41
N GLU A 326 -2.04 18.02 -11.63
CA GLU A 326 -0.95 18.85 -12.17
C GLU A 326 -1.34 20.34 -12.24
N ARG A 327 -2.59 20.64 -12.61
CA ARG A 327 -3.11 22.02 -12.59
C ARG A 327 -3.23 22.56 -11.16
N ALA A 328 -3.70 21.74 -10.22
CA ALA A 328 -3.81 22.15 -8.82
C ALA A 328 -2.42 22.45 -8.23
N PHE A 329 -1.45 21.57 -8.39
CA PHE A 329 -0.08 21.75 -7.88
C PHE A 329 0.71 22.86 -8.60
N ALA A 330 0.22 23.43 -9.70
CA ALA A 330 0.78 24.66 -10.26
C ALA A 330 0.42 25.92 -9.44
N HIS A 331 -0.54 25.82 -8.52
CA HIS A 331 -1.04 26.94 -7.73
C HIS A 331 -0.95 26.73 -6.21
N TYR A 332 -0.81 25.49 -5.76
CA TYR A 332 -0.78 25.08 -4.34
C TYR A 332 0.46 24.24 -4.04
N ASP A 333 0.95 24.33 -2.80
CA ASP A 333 2.08 23.56 -2.28
C ASP A 333 1.59 22.20 -1.74
#